data_49727689da92d1b9487a6df351442063
#
_entry.id   49727689da92d1b9487a6df351442063
#
_cell.length_a   1.000
_cell.length_b   1.000
_cell.length_c   1.000
_cell.angle_alpha   90.00
_cell.angle_beta   90.00
_cell.angle_gamma   90.00
#
_symmetry.space_group_name_H-M   'P 1'
#
loop_
_entity.id
_entity.type
_entity.pdbx_description
1 polymer ?
#
loop_
_entity_poly.entity_id
_entity_poly.type
_entity_poly.pdbx_seq_one_letter_code
_entity_poly.pdbx_strand_id
1 'polypeptide(L)'
;KLGNSYLKLKLQGKDKNTFAIGSKALLYLNNQVISQELIPTRGFQSSIDYSLTFGLGKAEKIDSLRIIWPDRSTQLVENPKINTTLEFNQAEANSTYKPQQNNIKPVFSEVNANFKAHTENNYIDYDYEGLISKMLSREGPALAVADINGDGNEDLYLGGAKGQAGVLYLQDNSGNFSEKSLEVFTSNKNFEDTYAVFADVNGDNKPDLIVGSGGNEAYADKEVFRNRIYINQGNGNFRASEYQLPNSAQNTSVIAPYDFNDDGDTDLFIGTRSVPGIFGINPKHLLLENDGKGSFKDVTDGK
;
A
#
# COMPACT_ATOMS: atom_id res chain seq x y z
N LYS A 1 12.78 -24.64 40.83
CA LYS A 1 11.47 -24.06 40.44
C LYS A 1 11.55 -22.56 40.70
N LEU A 2 11.24 -21.72 39.70
CA LEU A 2 11.33 -20.25 39.80
C LEU A 2 10.19 -19.64 40.65
N GLY A 3 9.24 -20.45 41.12
CA GLY A 3 8.09 -20.01 41.95
C GLY A 3 7.17 -19.02 41.22
N ASN A 4 7.11 -19.07 39.87
CA ASN A 4 6.19 -18.24 39.08
C ASN A 4 4.84 -18.95 38.90
N SER A 5 3.77 -18.14 38.88
CA SER A 5 2.41 -18.58 38.65
C SER A 5 2.07 -18.61 37.16
N TYR A 6 1.06 -19.39 36.80
CA TYR A 6 0.54 -19.50 35.43
C TYR A 6 -0.97 -19.76 35.42
N LEU A 7 -1.57 -19.51 34.26
CA LEU A 7 -2.91 -20.00 33.91
C LEU A 7 -2.89 -20.57 32.51
N LYS A 8 -3.40 -21.81 32.34
CA LYS A 8 -3.60 -22.41 31.03
C LYS A 8 -5.09 -22.51 30.72
N LEU A 9 -5.47 -22.19 29.47
CA LEU A 9 -6.85 -22.27 29.01
C LEU A 9 -6.95 -23.27 27.88
N LYS A 10 -7.98 -24.12 27.93
CA LYS A 10 -8.44 -24.94 26.83
C LYS A 10 -9.83 -24.47 26.42
N LEU A 11 -10.02 -24.20 25.13
CA LEU A 11 -11.25 -23.64 24.60
C LEU A 11 -11.89 -24.66 23.67
N GLN A 12 -13.17 -24.96 23.89
CA GLN A 12 -14.00 -25.78 23.04
C GLN A 12 -15.00 -24.90 22.31
N GLY A 13 -14.85 -24.80 21.02
CA GLY A 13 -15.77 -24.07 20.14
C GLY A 13 -16.99 -24.90 19.75
N LYS A 14 -17.87 -24.30 18.96
CA LYS A 14 -19.07 -24.91 18.43
C LYS A 14 -19.01 -25.12 16.92
N ASP A 15 -19.91 -25.91 16.40
CA ASP A 15 -20.10 -26.17 14.98
C ASP A 15 -18.81 -26.67 14.28
N LYS A 16 -18.40 -26.06 13.21
CA LYS A 16 -17.20 -26.43 12.43
C LYS A 16 -15.90 -25.94 13.05
N ASN A 17 -15.94 -25.02 14.04
CA ASN A 17 -14.75 -24.51 14.73
C ASN A 17 -14.59 -25.12 16.11
N THR A 18 -14.50 -26.43 16.20
CA THR A 18 -14.42 -27.18 17.47
C THR A 18 -13.21 -26.81 18.33
N PHE A 19 -12.12 -26.35 17.71
CA PHE A 19 -10.92 -25.89 18.41
C PHE A 19 -10.95 -24.42 18.83
N ALA A 20 -12.07 -23.71 18.60
CA ALA A 20 -12.26 -22.31 18.98
C ALA A 20 -11.18 -21.36 18.42
N ILE A 21 -10.65 -21.65 17.23
CA ILE A 21 -9.62 -20.80 16.57
C ILE A 21 -10.18 -19.39 16.37
N GLY A 22 -9.38 -18.36 16.69
CA GLY A 22 -9.79 -16.95 16.66
C GLY A 22 -10.46 -16.45 17.92
N SER A 23 -10.64 -17.30 18.95
CA SER A 23 -11.10 -16.85 20.27
C SER A 23 -10.03 -16.04 20.98
N LYS A 24 -10.44 -15.02 21.73
CA LYS A 24 -9.56 -14.15 22.54
C LYS A 24 -9.79 -14.36 24.01
N ALA A 25 -8.71 -14.34 24.78
CA ALA A 25 -8.77 -14.31 26.24
C ALA A 25 -8.15 -13.00 26.74
N LEU A 26 -8.93 -12.25 27.52
CA LEU A 26 -8.49 -11.04 28.19
C LEU A 26 -8.38 -11.34 29.69
N LEU A 27 -7.18 -11.26 30.20
CA LEU A 27 -6.88 -11.51 31.62
C LEU A 27 -6.57 -10.17 32.29
N TYR A 28 -7.36 -9.86 33.30
CA TYR A 28 -7.25 -8.62 34.09
C TYR A 28 -6.48 -8.92 35.38
N LEU A 29 -5.40 -8.19 35.57
CA LEU A 29 -4.45 -8.40 36.67
C LEU A 29 -3.77 -7.09 37.06
N ASN A 30 -3.90 -6.65 38.30
CA ASN A 30 -3.23 -5.45 38.84
C ASN A 30 -3.36 -4.21 37.93
N ASN A 31 -4.57 -3.87 37.50
CA ASN A 31 -4.87 -2.79 36.54
C ASN A 31 -4.25 -2.95 35.15
N GLN A 32 -3.77 -4.11 34.81
CA GLN A 32 -3.26 -4.45 33.48
C GLN A 32 -4.21 -5.44 32.81
N VAL A 33 -4.19 -5.43 31.46
CA VAL A 33 -4.91 -6.41 30.65
C VAL A 33 -3.89 -7.15 29.80
N ILE A 34 -3.82 -8.47 29.98
CA ILE A 34 -3.01 -9.36 29.17
C ILE A 34 -3.95 -10.04 28.18
N SER A 35 -3.70 -9.86 26.89
CA SER A 35 -4.53 -10.42 25.82
C SER A 35 -3.77 -11.51 25.07
N GLN A 36 -4.44 -12.63 24.81
CA GLN A 36 -3.98 -13.65 23.87
C GLN A 36 -5.12 -14.07 22.94
N GLU A 37 -4.77 -14.39 21.71
CA GLU A 37 -5.70 -14.94 20.71
C GLU A 37 -5.27 -16.35 20.35
N LEU A 38 -6.23 -17.27 20.22
CA LEU A 38 -5.97 -18.65 19.84
C LEU A 38 -5.77 -18.74 18.34
N ILE A 39 -4.52 -18.54 17.92
CA ILE A 39 -4.05 -18.71 16.55
C ILE A 39 -2.96 -19.77 16.56
N PRO A 40 -3.25 -21.00 16.11
CA PRO A 40 -2.29 -22.11 16.22
C PRO A 40 -1.15 -22.03 15.21
N THR A 41 -1.32 -21.34 14.08
CA THR A 41 -0.29 -21.22 13.04
C THR A 41 0.89 -20.39 13.53
N ARG A 42 2.11 -20.92 13.37
CA ARG A 42 3.37 -20.27 13.76
C ARG A 42 4.47 -20.68 12.78
N GLY A 43 5.04 -19.66 12.09
CA GLY A 43 6.09 -19.88 11.12
C GLY A 43 5.64 -20.68 9.89
N PHE A 44 6.61 -21.09 9.08
CA PHE A 44 6.35 -21.84 7.84
C PHE A 44 5.98 -23.29 8.15
N GLN A 45 4.80 -23.73 7.69
CA GLN A 45 4.27 -25.10 7.84
C GLN A 45 4.28 -25.64 9.28
N SER A 46 4.13 -24.76 10.28
CA SER A 46 4.18 -25.09 11.70
C SER A 46 2.93 -24.67 12.45
N SER A 47 2.59 -25.41 13.49
CA SER A 47 1.51 -25.07 14.42
C SER A 47 1.92 -25.34 15.86
N ILE A 48 1.21 -24.69 16.80
CA ILE A 48 1.36 -24.91 18.23
C ILE A 48 0.11 -25.60 18.80
N ASP A 49 0.19 -26.00 20.07
CA ASP A 49 -0.93 -26.53 20.86
C ASP A 49 -2.15 -25.57 20.84
N TYR A 50 -3.35 -26.11 20.79
CA TYR A 50 -4.64 -25.39 20.84
C TYR A 50 -5.00 -24.93 22.26
N SER A 51 -4.03 -24.37 22.97
CA SER A 51 -4.25 -23.83 24.32
C SER A 51 -3.60 -22.48 24.47
N LEU A 52 -4.14 -21.64 25.33
CA LEU A 52 -3.56 -20.35 25.70
C LEU A 52 -2.87 -20.49 27.06
N THR A 53 -1.62 -20.06 27.16
CA THR A 53 -0.87 -20.11 28.42
C THR A 53 -0.42 -18.72 28.81
N PHE A 54 -0.87 -18.27 29.97
CA PHE A 54 -0.50 -16.98 30.57
C PHE A 54 0.53 -17.19 31.65
N GLY A 55 1.69 -16.58 31.51
CA GLY A 55 2.69 -16.44 32.56
C GLY A 55 2.31 -15.27 33.47
N LEU A 56 2.16 -15.52 34.77
CA LEU A 56 1.67 -14.54 35.74
C LEU A 56 2.77 -13.99 36.66
N GLY A 57 4.02 -14.44 36.46
CA GLY A 57 5.14 -14.05 37.33
C GLY A 57 4.89 -14.41 38.78
N LYS A 58 4.95 -13.43 39.65
CA LYS A 58 4.70 -13.58 41.13
C LYS A 58 3.29 -13.28 41.54
N ALA A 59 2.36 -13.10 40.60
CA ALA A 59 0.98 -12.81 40.95
C ALA A 59 0.32 -13.98 41.71
N GLU A 60 -0.38 -13.63 42.78
CA GLU A 60 -1.07 -14.58 43.66
C GLU A 60 -2.54 -14.76 43.27
N LYS A 61 -3.10 -13.83 42.50
CA LYS A 61 -4.50 -13.87 42.06
C LYS A 61 -4.64 -13.19 40.68
N ILE A 62 -5.73 -13.50 40.02
CA ILE A 62 -6.22 -12.81 38.81
C ILE A 62 -7.54 -12.14 39.22
N ASP A 63 -7.76 -10.89 38.79
CA ASP A 63 -8.99 -10.17 39.10
C ASP A 63 -10.17 -10.73 38.30
N SER A 64 -10.02 -10.88 36.99
CA SER A 64 -11.00 -11.55 36.14
C SER A 64 -10.41 -12.06 34.85
N LEU A 65 -11.11 -12.96 34.18
CA LEU A 65 -10.81 -13.52 32.89
C LEU A 65 -12.05 -13.44 32.00
N ARG A 66 -11.91 -12.83 30.84
CA ARG A 66 -12.94 -12.77 29.81
C ARG A 66 -12.53 -13.60 28.60
N ILE A 67 -13.36 -14.54 28.19
CA ILE A 67 -13.25 -15.24 26.91
C ILE A 67 -14.19 -14.59 25.92
N ILE A 68 -13.68 -14.26 24.73
CA ILE A 68 -14.44 -13.71 23.59
C ILE A 68 -14.33 -14.70 22.46
N TRP A 69 -15.45 -15.29 22.07
CA TRP A 69 -15.53 -16.26 21.01
C TRP A 69 -15.58 -15.59 19.63
N PRO A 70 -15.33 -16.33 18.53
CA PRO A 70 -15.30 -15.75 17.17
C PRO A 70 -16.60 -15.06 16.76
N ASP A 71 -17.76 -15.52 17.27
CA ASP A 71 -19.09 -14.92 17.05
C ASP A 71 -19.41 -13.76 17.99
N ARG A 72 -18.40 -13.28 18.74
CA ARG A 72 -18.52 -12.24 19.77
C ARG A 72 -19.35 -12.64 21.01
N SER A 73 -19.83 -13.87 21.13
CA SER A 73 -20.32 -14.34 22.42
C SER A 73 -19.19 -14.32 23.44
N THR A 74 -19.49 -14.17 24.74
CA THR A 74 -18.45 -14.01 25.76
C THR A 74 -18.85 -14.61 27.09
N GLN A 75 -17.85 -15.02 27.87
CA GLN A 75 -17.93 -15.48 29.25
C GLN A 75 -16.98 -14.65 30.11
N LEU A 76 -17.40 -14.28 31.29
CA LEU A 76 -16.57 -13.61 32.29
C LEU A 76 -16.49 -14.48 33.54
N VAL A 77 -15.28 -14.69 34.04
CA VAL A 77 -15.01 -15.41 35.28
C VAL A 77 -14.26 -14.50 36.24
N GLU A 78 -14.82 -14.23 37.38
CA GLU A 78 -14.20 -13.46 38.47
C GLU A 78 -13.28 -14.36 39.29
N ASN A 79 -12.11 -13.84 39.68
CA ASN A 79 -11.11 -14.50 40.51
C ASN A 79 -10.79 -15.96 40.09
N PRO A 80 -10.44 -16.21 38.85
CA PRO A 80 -10.13 -17.57 38.38
C PRO A 80 -8.91 -18.12 39.14
N LYS A 81 -8.91 -19.44 39.39
CA LYS A 81 -7.79 -20.11 40.07
C LYS A 81 -6.52 -20.02 39.19
N ILE A 82 -5.39 -19.73 39.81
CA ILE A 82 -4.06 -19.76 39.20
C ILE A 82 -3.42 -21.14 39.36
N ASN A 83 -2.30 -21.37 38.63
CA ASN A 83 -1.54 -22.63 38.66
C ASN A 83 -2.38 -23.86 38.26
N THR A 84 -3.29 -23.67 37.31
CA THR A 84 -4.21 -24.69 36.83
C THR A 84 -4.53 -24.52 35.35
N THR A 85 -5.17 -25.53 34.78
CA THR A 85 -5.81 -25.46 33.46
C THR A 85 -7.30 -25.29 33.66
N LEU A 86 -7.89 -24.27 33.05
CA LEU A 86 -9.34 -24.07 32.98
C LEU A 86 -9.84 -24.42 31.57
N GLU A 87 -10.99 -25.05 31.53
CA GLU A 87 -11.67 -25.44 30.29
C GLU A 87 -12.94 -24.61 30.12
N PHE A 88 -13.16 -24.08 28.91
CA PHE A 88 -14.33 -23.29 28.58
C PHE A 88 -15.00 -23.82 27.34
N ASN A 89 -16.34 -23.86 27.37
CA ASN A 89 -17.16 -24.28 26.23
C ASN A 89 -17.94 -23.07 25.70
N GLN A 90 -17.87 -22.83 24.38
CA GLN A 90 -18.59 -21.71 23.73
C GLN A 90 -20.11 -21.80 23.94
N ALA A 91 -20.67 -23.01 24.08
CA ALA A 91 -22.09 -23.19 24.33
C ALA A 91 -22.57 -22.59 25.67
N GLU A 92 -21.66 -22.36 26.62
CA GLU A 92 -21.94 -21.76 27.92
C GLU A 92 -21.79 -20.22 27.91
N ALA A 93 -21.47 -19.62 26.75
CA ALA A 93 -21.38 -18.17 26.64
C ALA A 93 -22.75 -17.52 26.89
N ASN A 94 -22.78 -16.52 27.79
CA ASN A 94 -24.01 -15.97 28.34
C ASN A 94 -24.21 -14.48 28.05
N SER A 95 -23.28 -13.87 27.30
CA SER A 95 -23.36 -12.45 26.93
C SER A 95 -22.67 -12.19 25.59
N THR A 96 -22.79 -10.96 25.11
CA THR A 96 -22.17 -10.53 23.85
C THR A 96 -21.12 -9.47 24.15
N TYR A 97 -19.91 -9.64 23.62
CA TYR A 97 -18.86 -8.66 23.74
C TYR A 97 -19.13 -7.47 22.81
N LYS A 98 -19.19 -6.31 23.41
CA LYS A 98 -19.22 -5.04 22.68
C LYS A 98 -17.89 -4.35 22.90
N PRO A 99 -17.07 -4.16 21.83
CA PRO A 99 -15.84 -3.39 21.93
C PRO A 99 -16.16 -1.99 22.46
N GLN A 100 -15.32 -1.48 23.34
CA GLN A 100 -15.44 -0.08 23.76
C GLN A 100 -15.15 0.78 22.51
N GLN A 101 -16.15 1.50 22.05
CA GLN A 101 -15.96 2.51 21.01
C GLN A 101 -15.31 3.72 21.66
N ASN A 102 -14.06 3.95 21.34
CA ASN A 102 -13.47 5.24 21.60
C ASN A 102 -14.13 6.24 20.65
N ASN A 103 -14.89 7.19 21.18
CA ASN A 103 -15.44 8.33 20.42
C ASN A 103 -14.30 9.30 20.06
N ILE A 104 -13.32 8.80 19.30
CA ILE A 104 -12.28 9.63 18.72
C ILE A 104 -12.94 10.34 17.54
N LYS A 105 -13.00 11.66 17.60
CA LYS A 105 -13.45 12.43 16.45
C LYS A 105 -12.47 12.15 15.30
N PRO A 106 -12.95 11.79 14.11
CA PRO A 106 -12.07 11.60 12.95
C PRO A 106 -11.35 12.92 12.67
N VAL A 107 -10.06 12.84 12.34
CA VAL A 107 -9.24 13.99 11.94
C VAL A 107 -9.61 14.43 10.52
N PHE A 108 -10.06 13.46 9.69
CA PHE A 108 -10.52 13.68 8.33
C PHE A 108 -12.00 13.38 8.21
N SER A 109 -12.68 14.11 7.35
CA SER A 109 -14.05 13.81 6.92
C SER A 109 -14.04 13.44 5.45
N GLU A 110 -14.89 12.49 5.07
CA GLU A 110 -15.11 12.15 3.67
C GLU A 110 -15.76 13.33 2.94
N VAL A 111 -15.18 13.71 1.80
CA VAL A 111 -15.74 14.70 0.87
C VAL A 111 -16.00 14.01 -0.45
N ASN A 112 -17.10 14.34 -1.10
CA ASN A 112 -17.40 13.81 -2.42
C ASN A 112 -16.61 14.58 -3.46
N ALA A 113 -15.50 14.02 -3.91
CA ALA A 113 -14.75 14.51 -5.06
C ALA A 113 -15.12 13.63 -6.26
N ASN A 114 -15.60 14.23 -7.36
CA ASN A 114 -16.04 13.52 -8.56
C ASN A 114 -14.86 12.95 -9.38
N PHE A 115 -13.97 12.22 -8.73
CA PHE A 115 -12.85 11.55 -9.40
C PHE A 115 -13.34 10.30 -10.13
N LYS A 116 -12.81 10.06 -11.32
CA LYS A 116 -13.03 8.80 -12.03
C LYS A 116 -12.42 7.63 -11.27
N ALA A 117 -13.17 6.56 -11.17
CA ALA A 117 -12.65 5.33 -10.60
C ALA A 117 -11.52 4.76 -11.47
N HIS A 118 -10.43 4.34 -10.85
CA HIS A 118 -9.41 3.56 -11.50
C HIS A 118 -9.97 2.17 -11.86
N THR A 119 -9.71 1.73 -13.08
CA THR A 119 -10.27 0.47 -13.60
C THR A 119 -9.14 -0.41 -14.12
N GLU A 120 -8.88 -1.49 -13.39
CA GLU A 120 -7.90 -2.49 -13.77
C GLU A 120 -8.39 -3.41 -14.88
N ASN A 121 -7.46 -3.93 -15.66
CA ASN A 121 -7.73 -4.99 -16.62
C ASN A 121 -7.85 -6.37 -15.94
N ASN A 122 -8.29 -7.40 -16.69
CA ASN A 122 -8.49 -8.75 -16.16
C ASN A 122 -7.26 -9.68 -16.31
N TYR A 123 -6.06 -9.11 -16.45
CA TYR A 123 -4.84 -9.91 -16.56
C TYR A 123 -4.50 -10.58 -15.22
N ILE A 124 -3.99 -11.81 -15.27
CA ILE A 124 -3.56 -12.58 -14.09
C ILE A 124 -2.08 -12.92 -14.25
N ASP A 125 -1.23 -12.19 -13.54
CA ASP A 125 0.22 -12.36 -13.58
C ASP A 125 0.66 -13.80 -13.24
N TYR A 126 0.00 -14.44 -12.30
CA TYR A 126 0.35 -15.78 -11.81
C TYR A 126 0.26 -16.89 -12.87
N ASP A 127 -0.48 -16.65 -13.97
CA ASP A 127 -0.55 -17.57 -15.10
C ASP A 127 0.77 -17.62 -15.90
N TYR A 128 1.62 -16.59 -15.75
CA TYR A 128 2.88 -16.42 -16.45
C TYR A 128 4.10 -16.43 -15.52
N GLU A 129 3.97 -15.81 -14.34
CA GLU A 129 5.01 -15.70 -13.34
C GLU A 129 4.52 -16.24 -11.98
N GLY A 130 4.47 -17.56 -11.84
CA GLY A 130 3.95 -18.22 -10.65
C GLY A 130 4.75 -18.01 -9.35
N LEU A 131 5.93 -17.38 -9.40
CA LEU A 131 6.79 -17.15 -8.23
C LEU A 131 6.66 -15.74 -7.65
N ILE A 132 5.98 -14.80 -8.31
CA ILE A 132 5.78 -13.46 -7.77
C ILE A 132 4.81 -13.48 -6.59
N SER A 133 5.03 -12.61 -5.62
CA SER A 133 4.22 -12.55 -4.38
C SER A 133 2.94 -11.73 -4.54
N LYS A 134 2.85 -10.89 -5.57
CA LYS A 134 1.70 -10.04 -5.89
C LYS A 134 1.63 -9.77 -7.38
N MET A 135 0.45 -9.42 -7.87
CA MET A 135 0.26 -9.05 -9.27
C MET A 135 0.86 -7.65 -9.52
N LEU A 136 1.76 -7.57 -10.51
CA LEU A 136 2.41 -6.32 -10.91
C LEU A 136 1.64 -5.58 -12.02
N SER A 137 0.71 -6.28 -12.68
CA SER A 137 -0.22 -5.70 -13.65
C SER A 137 -1.33 -4.84 -13.03
N ARG A 138 -1.39 -4.74 -11.70
CA ARG A 138 -2.40 -3.97 -10.95
C ARG A 138 -1.73 -3.03 -9.96
N GLU A 139 -0.77 -2.27 -10.45
CA GLU A 139 -0.07 -1.25 -9.66
C GLU A 139 -0.55 0.13 -10.10
N GLY A 140 -0.93 0.94 -9.16
CA GLY A 140 -1.48 2.26 -9.42
C GLY A 140 -2.71 2.53 -8.55
N PRO A 141 -3.46 3.59 -8.85
CA PRO A 141 -3.14 4.64 -9.82
C PRO A 141 -1.94 5.46 -9.41
N ALA A 142 -1.12 5.90 -10.39
CA ALA A 142 -0.10 6.92 -10.17
C ALA A 142 -0.79 8.23 -9.77
N LEU A 143 -0.18 8.97 -8.83
CA LEU A 143 -0.69 10.27 -8.36
C LEU A 143 0.46 11.28 -8.34
N ALA A 144 0.23 12.44 -8.94
CA ALA A 144 1.10 13.60 -8.80
C ALA A 144 0.29 14.86 -8.48
N VAL A 145 0.90 15.77 -7.71
CA VAL A 145 0.26 17.00 -7.23
C VAL A 145 1.19 18.18 -7.48
N ALA A 146 0.69 19.23 -8.11
CA ALA A 146 1.36 20.54 -8.25
C ALA A 146 0.37 21.59 -8.73
N ASP A 147 0.69 22.88 -8.55
CA ASP A 147 0.01 23.99 -9.23
C ASP A 147 0.50 24.03 -10.69
N ILE A 148 -0.26 23.39 -11.61
CA ILE A 148 0.15 23.25 -13.02
C ILE A 148 -0.35 24.40 -13.90
N ASN A 149 -1.23 25.25 -13.36
CA ASN A 149 -1.82 26.34 -14.12
C ASN A 149 -1.37 27.74 -13.61
N GLY A 150 -0.71 27.80 -12.44
CA GLY A 150 -0.17 29.01 -11.84
C GLY A 150 -1.21 29.84 -11.07
N ASP A 151 -2.30 29.20 -10.61
CA ASP A 151 -3.39 29.89 -9.90
C ASP A 151 -3.24 29.83 -8.36
N GLY A 152 -2.23 29.13 -7.85
CA GLY A 152 -1.92 28.98 -6.43
C GLY A 152 -2.65 27.82 -5.74
N ASN A 153 -3.47 27.04 -6.47
CA ASN A 153 -4.10 25.84 -5.96
C ASN A 153 -3.36 24.59 -6.47
N GLU A 154 -3.35 23.53 -5.69
CA GLU A 154 -2.74 22.28 -6.10
C GLU A 154 -3.68 21.44 -6.97
N ASP A 155 -3.25 21.16 -8.17
CA ASP A 155 -3.94 20.32 -9.15
C ASP A 155 -3.44 18.86 -9.03
N LEU A 156 -4.18 17.92 -9.61
CA LEU A 156 -3.87 16.50 -9.53
C LEU A 156 -3.71 15.89 -10.93
N TYR A 157 -2.76 14.98 -11.06
CA TYR A 157 -2.73 13.99 -12.13
C TYR A 157 -3.02 12.61 -11.53
N LEU A 158 -4.02 11.92 -12.07
CA LEU A 158 -4.28 10.51 -11.80
C LEU A 158 -3.95 9.67 -13.01
N GLY A 159 -3.00 8.77 -12.86
CA GLY A 159 -2.59 7.84 -13.88
C GLY A 159 -3.65 6.77 -14.15
N GLY A 160 -3.62 6.21 -15.35
CA GLY A 160 -4.51 5.13 -15.77
C GLY A 160 -3.84 3.76 -15.72
N ALA A 161 -4.64 2.71 -15.52
CA ALA A 161 -4.24 1.34 -15.84
C ALA A 161 -4.21 1.15 -17.35
N LYS A 162 -3.61 0.05 -17.80
CA LYS A 162 -3.61 -0.30 -19.22
C LYS A 162 -5.02 -0.34 -19.81
N GLY A 163 -5.23 0.50 -20.81
CA GLY A 163 -6.53 0.72 -21.44
C GLY A 163 -7.30 1.93 -20.92
N GLN A 164 -6.87 2.54 -19.82
CA GLN A 164 -7.42 3.76 -19.25
C GLN A 164 -6.40 4.91 -19.38
N ALA A 165 -6.85 6.05 -19.89
CA ALA A 165 -5.98 7.24 -19.97
C ALA A 165 -5.84 7.91 -18.61
N GLY A 166 -4.65 8.47 -18.34
CA GLY A 166 -4.45 9.38 -17.22
C GLY A 166 -5.30 10.66 -17.37
N VAL A 167 -5.63 11.31 -16.28
CA VAL A 167 -6.54 12.46 -16.21
C VAL A 167 -5.98 13.53 -15.29
N LEU A 168 -6.14 14.79 -15.67
CA LEU A 168 -5.88 15.94 -14.80
C LEU A 168 -7.18 16.39 -14.11
N TYR A 169 -7.02 16.88 -12.88
CA TYR A 169 -8.05 17.54 -12.11
C TYR A 169 -7.54 18.89 -11.65
N LEU A 170 -8.14 19.96 -12.15
CA LEU A 170 -7.80 21.32 -11.77
C LEU A 170 -8.61 21.74 -10.55
N GLN A 171 -7.95 22.24 -9.51
CA GLN A 171 -8.59 22.72 -8.30
C GLN A 171 -8.95 24.21 -8.44
N ASP A 172 -10.15 24.57 -8.02
CA ASP A 172 -10.58 25.97 -7.90
C ASP A 172 -10.31 26.51 -6.47
N ASN A 173 -10.42 27.85 -6.31
CA ASN A 173 -10.25 28.53 -5.01
C ASN A 173 -11.25 28.08 -3.92
N SER A 174 -12.25 27.31 -4.25
CA SER A 174 -13.23 26.73 -3.31
C SER A 174 -12.88 25.30 -2.91
N GLY A 175 -11.79 24.74 -3.46
CA GLY A 175 -11.36 23.36 -3.24
C GLY A 175 -12.09 22.31 -4.08
N ASN A 176 -12.85 22.74 -5.10
CA ASN A 176 -13.49 21.80 -6.00
C ASN A 176 -12.55 21.44 -7.15
N PHE A 177 -12.64 20.18 -7.60
CA PHE A 177 -11.87 19.67 -8.72
C PHE A 177 -12.73 19.56 -9.98
N SER A 178 -12.17 20.02 -11.10
CA SER A 178 -12.73 19.87 -12.43
C SER A 178 -11.85 18.99 -13.30
N GLU A 179 -12.46 17.98 -13.93
CA GLU A 179 -11.75 17.07 -14.82
C GLU A 179 -11.28 17.78 -16.09
N LYS A 180 -10.03 17.51 -16.49
CA LYS A 180 -9.47 17.93 -17.78
C LYS A 180 -8.82 16.75 -18.48
N SER A 181 -9.49 16.21 -19.48
CA SER A 181 -8.96 15.16 -20.35
C SER A 181 -8.16 15.78 -21.50
N LEU A 182 -6.96 15.26 -21.77
CA LEU A 182 -6.10 15.72 -22.87
C LEU A 182 -5.85 14.58 -23.85
N GLU A 183 -5.83 14.90 -25.14
CA GLU A 183 -5.56 13.92 -26.20
C GLU A 183 -4.21 13.24 -26.05
N VAL A 184 -3.19 13.97 -25.57
CA VAL A 184 -1.84 13.45 -25.32
C VAL A 184 -1.84 12.30 -24.31
N PHE A 185 -2.73 12.30 -23.32
CA PHE A 185 -2.87 11.18 -22.38
C PHE A 185 -3.73 10.06 -22.98
N THR A 186 -4.81 10.41 -23.69
CA THR A 186 -5.66 9.42 -24.34
C THR A 186 -4.90 8.59 -25.38
N SER A 187 -3.97 9.19 -26.10
CA SER A 187 -3.10 8.50 -27.07
C SER A 187 -2.17 7.49 -26.39
N ASN A 188 -1.88 7.68 -25.10
CA ASN A 188 -0.99 6.83 -24.31
C ASN A 188 -1.71 5.87 -23.36
N LYS A 189 -3.00 5.62 -23.54
CA LYS A 189 -3.81 4.75 -22.67
C LYS A 189 -3.37 3.27 -22.62
N ASN A 190 -2.47 2.85 -23.51
CA ASN A 190 -1.95 1.47 -23.52
C ASN A 190 -0.79 1.26 -22.53
N PHE A 191 -0.30 2.33 -21.91
CA PHE A 191 0.67 2.25 -20.83
C PHE A 191 -0.04 2.01 -19.49
N GLU A 192 0.65 1.35 -18.58
CA GLU A 192 0.29 1.26 -17.17
C GLU A 192 1.05 2.35 -16.42
N ASP A 193 0.34 3.29 -15.81
CA ASP A 193 0.94 4.41 -15.08
C ASP A 193 1.20 4.01 -13.63
N THR A 194 2.44 3.66 -13.29
CA THR A 194 2.79 3.16 -11.95
C THR A 194 3.34 4.24 -11.02
N TYR A 195 3.84 5.32 -11.59
CA TYR A 195 4.37 6.47 -10.84
C TYR A 195 4.18 7.77 -11.63
N ALA A 196 4.00 8.88 -10.93
CA ALA A 196 3.96 10.20 -11.55
C ALA A 196 4.57 11.25 -10.63
N VAL A 197 5.22 12.26 -11.22
CA VAL A 197 5.80 13.38 -10.49
C VAL A 197 5.81 14.62 -11.38
N PHE A 198 5.62 15.77 -10.78
CA PHE A 198 5.80 17.06 -11.43
C PHE A 198 7.17 17.64 -11.10
N ALA A 199 7.89 18.12 -12.13
CA ALA A 199 9.15 18.85 -12.00
C ALA A 199 9.39 19.68 -13.25
N ASP A 200 10.01 20.84 -13.11
CA ASP A 200 10.49 21.62 -14.26
C ASP A 200 11.74 20.94 -14.83
N VAL A 201 11.63 20.37 -16.03
CA VAL A 201 12.74 19.68 -16.68
C VAL A 201 13.32 20.47 -17.85
N ASN A 202 12.73 21.62 -18.21
CA ASN A 202 13.15 22.43 -19.36
C ASN A 202 13.57 23.85 -18.98
N GLY A 203 13.54 24.20 -17.68
CA GLY A 203 13.96 25.49 -17.15
C GLY A 203 12.98 26.64 -17.41
N ASP A 204 11.69 26.35 -17.70
CA ASP A 204 10.68 27.37 -17.98
C ASP A 204 9.85 27.78 -16.73
N ASN A 205 10.19 27.26 -15.56
CA ASN A 205 9.54 27.46 -14.25
C ASN A 205 8.08 26.97 -14.20
N LYS A 206 7.68 26.06 -15.08
CA LYS A 206 6.41 25.37 -15.00
C LYS A 206 6.64 23.88 -14.68
N PRO A 207 5.82 23.29 -13.81
CA PRO A 207 5.96 21.89 -13.49
C PRO A 207 5.54 21.01 -14.70
N ASP A 208 6.51 20.35 -15.33
CA ASP A 208 6.28 19.32 -16.34
C ASP A 208 5.89 18.00 -15.65
N LEU A 209 5.17 17.13 -16.35
CA LEU A 209 4.73 15.84 -15.81
C LEU A 209 5.63 14.69 -16.34
N ILE A 210 6.23 13.96 -15.41
CA ILE A 210 6.99 12.75 -15.69
C ILE A 210 6.17 11.56 -15.20
N VAL A 211 5.90 10.58 -16.10
CA VAL A 211 5.09 9.39 -15.79
C VAL A 211 5.92 8.14 -15.97
N GLY A 212 5.98 7.35 -14.90
CA GLY A 212 6.61 6.03 -14.88
C GLY A 212 5.66 4.96 -15.36
N SER A 213 6.16 4.08 -16.20
CA SER A 213 5.39 2.97 -16.78
C SER A 213 5.76 1.64 -16.15
N GLY A 214 4.78 0.75 -16.03
CA GLY A 214 4.93 -0.58 -15.47
C GLY A 214 3.91 -1.57 -16.04
N GLY A 215 3.42 -2.45 -15.18
CA GLY A 215 2.56 -3.56 -15.56
C GLY A 215 3.37 -4.80 -15.93
N ASN A 216 2.70 -5.90 -16.23
CA ASN A 216 3.36 -7.16 -16.52
C ASN A 216 2.75 -7.87 -17.75
N GLU A 217 1.62 -7.40 -18.22
CA GLU A 217 0.80 -8.03 -19.26
C GLU A 217 1.37 -7.91 -20.68
N ALA A 218 2.43 -7.13 -20.86
CA ALA A 218 3.04 -6.93 -22.18
C ALA A 218 4.56 -7.06 -22.14
N TYR A 219 5.08 -7.97 -21.33
CA TYR A 219 6.53 -8.18 -21.13
C TYR A 219 7.32 -8.43 -22.44
N ALA A 220 6.66 -8.84 -23.50
CA ALA A 220 7.28 -9.01 -24.82
C ALA A 220 7.43 -7.68 -25.60
N ASP A 221 6.63 -6.66 -25.26
CA ASP A 221 6.68 -5.33 -25.87
C ASP A 221 7.38 -4.33 -24.94
N LYS A 222 8.66 -4.11 -25.19
CA LYS A 222 9.49 -3.24 -24.35
C LYS A 222 9.07 -1.77 -24.39
N GLU A 223 8.36 -1.32 -25.41
CA GLU A 223 7.95 0.07 -25.56
C GLU A 223 6.88 0.48 -24.52
N VAL A 224 6.04 -0.43 -24.07
CA VAL A 224 5.02 -0.13 -23.05
C VAL A 224 5.61 0.16 -21.66
N PHE A 225 6.90 -0.12 -21.46
CA PHE A 225 7.61 0.22 -20.21
C PHE A 225 8.39 1.54 -20.31
N ARG A 226 8.28 2.27 -21.42
CA ARG A 226 8.93 3.56 -21.57
C ARG A 226 8.29 4.60 -20.66
N ASN A 227 9.10 5.23 -19.82
CA ASN A 227 8.69 6.41 -19.06
C ASN A 227 8.49 7.60 -20.01
N ARG A 228 7.57 8.48 -19.66
CA ARG A 228 7.10 9.56 -20.54
C ARG A 228 7.23 10.91 -19.86
N ILE A 229 7.55 11.95 -20.65
CA ILE A 229 7.53 13.34 -20.20
C ILE A 229 6.48 14.10 -21.00
N TYR A 230 5.69 14.89 -20.32
CA TYR A 230 4.73 15.82 -20.88
C TYR A 230 5.08 17.23 -20.44
N ILE A 231 5.38 18.10 -21.42
CA ILE A 231 5.79 19.47 -21.20
C ILE A 231 4.57 20.34 -20.96
N ASN A 232 4.60 21.11 -19.88
CA ASN A 232 3.54 22.03 -19.47
C ASN A 232 3.52 23.27 -20.39
N GLN A 233 2.39 23.49 -21.05
CA GLN A 233 2.17 24.65 -21.94
C GLN A 233 1.45 25.80 -21.22
N GLY A 234 1.22 25.65 -19.91
CA GLY A 234 0.41 26.58 -19.12
C GLY A 234 -1.10 26.30 -19.19
N ASN A 235 -1.83 26.86 -18.24
CA ASN A 235 -3.29 26.70 -18.13
C ASN A 235 -3.74 25.22 -18.09
N GLY A 236 -2.92 24.33 -17.52
CA GLY A 236 -3.20 22.89 -17.45
C GLY A 236 -3.18 22.18 -18.80
N ASN A 237 -2.49 22.71 -19.80
CA ASN A 237 -2.29 22.04 -21.10
C ASN A 237 -0.89 21.44 -21.17
N PHE A 238 -0.81 20.25 -21.78
CA PHE A 238 0.43 19.51 -21.91
C PHE A 238 0.62 19.03 -23.35
N ARG A 239 1.88 18.92 -23.80
CA ARG A 239 2.28 18.22 -25.01
C ARG A 239 3.29 17.13 -24.66
N ALA A 240 3.40 16.10 -25.47
CA ALA A 240 4.49 15.14 -25.33
C ALA A 240 5.84 15.86 -25.50
N SER A 241 6.85 15.43 -24.75
CA SER A 241 8.23 15.89 -24.96
C SER A 241 8.72 15.48 -26.34
N GLU A 242 9.56 16.30 -26.95
CA GLU A 242 10.28 15.98 -28.19
C GLU A 242 11.41 14.97 -27.93
N TYR A 243 11.90 14.92 -26.70
CA TYR A 243 12.93 14.00 -26.25
C TYR A 243 12.31 12.80 -25.53
N GLN A 244 12.86 11.63 -25.80
CA GLN A 244 12.47 10.40 -25.13
C GLN A 244 13.45 10.06 -24.02
N LEU A 245 12.92 9.63 -22.86
CA LEU A 245 13.75 9.08 -21.81
C LEU A 245 14.42 7.78 -22.23
N PRO A 246 15.67 7.53 -21.78
CA PRO A 246 16.28 6.21 -21.90
C PRO A 246 15.34 5.12 -21.36
N ASN A 247 15.14 4.04 -22.11
CA ASN A 247 14.20 2.98 -21.78
C ASN A 247 14.92 1.76 -21.20
N SER A 248 14.76 1.49 -19.92
CA SER A 248 15.26 0.27 -19.28
C SER A 248 14.40 -0.97 -19.60
N ALA A 249 13.22 -0.78 -20.18
CA ALA A 249 12.21 -1.82 -20.43
C ALA A 249 11.84 -2.61 -19.15
N GLN A 250 11.68 -1.92 -18.03
CA GLN A 250 11.45 -2.50 -16.72
C GLN A 250 10.34 -1.74 -15.96
N ASN A 251 9.74 -2.41 -15.00
CA ASN A 251 8.69 -1.81 -14.18
C ASN A 251 9.24 -0.66 -13.33
N THR A 252 8.83 0.57 -13.62
CA THR A 252 9.16 1.76 -12.83
C THR A 252 8.41 1.74 -11.51
N SER A 253 9.13 2.03 -10.42
CA SER A 253 8.59 2.09 -9.07
C SER A 253 8.62 3.49 -8.47
N VAL A 254 9.61 4.29 -8.86
CA VAL A 254 9.79 5.65 -8.38
C VAL A 254 10.55 6.48 -9.40
N ILE A 255 10.22 7.76 -9.49
CA ILE A 255 11.00 8.77 -10.22
C ILE A 255 11.28 9.89 -9.23
N ALA A 256 12.56 10.16 -8.96
CA ALA A 256 12.99 11.20 -8.05
C ALA A 256 13.72 12.30 -8.84
N PRO A 257 13.08 13.47 -9.06
CA PRO A 257 13.74 14.62 -9.64
C PRO A 257 14.66 15.27 -8.60
N TYR A 258 15.90 15.55 -9.00
CA TYR A 258 16.90 16.20 -8.15
C TYR A 258 18.11 16.62 -8.99
N ASP A 259 18.66 17.81 -8.75
CA ASP A 259 19.96 18.25 -9.31
C ASP A 259 21.09 17.52 -8.55
N PHE A 260 21.64 16.43 -9.12
CA PHE A 260 22.65 15.62 -8.42
C PHE A 260 24.08 16.06 -8.70
N ASN A 261 24.28 16.91 -9.71
CA ASN A 261 25.60 17.36 -10.16
C ASN A 261 25.86 18.84 -9.86
N ASP A 262 24.88 19.54 -9.25
CA ASP A 262 24.91 20.97 -8.86
C ASP A 262 25.07 21.90 -10.07
N ASP A 263 24.51 21.55 -11.24
CA ASP A 263 24.53 22.39 -12.44
C ASP A 263 23.31 23.32 -12.59
N GLY A 264 22.31 23.15 -11.73
CA GLY A 264 21.08 23.94 -11.68
C GLY A 264 19.94 23.35 -12.49
N ASP A 265 20.13 22.24 -13.17
CA ASP A 265 19.14 21.55 -13.99
C ASP A 265 18.51 20.38 -13.21
N THR A 266 17.25 20.08 -13.49
CA THR A 266 16.58 18.96 -12.81
C THR A 266 16.92 17.64 -13.47
N ASP A 267 17.70 16.81 -12.81
CA ASP A 267 18.03 15.44 -13.19
C ASP A 267 16.99 14.43 -12.67
N LEU A 268 17.09 13.16 -13.10
CA LEU A 268 16.16 12.11 -12.69
C LEU A 268 16.89 10.87 -12.19
N PHE A 269 16.51 10.37 -11.02
CA PHE A 269 16.74 8.98 -10.65
C PHE A 269 15.47 8.17 -10.91
N ILE A 270 15.58 7.08 -11.68
CA ILE A 270 14.47 6.16 -11.96
C ILE A 270 14.77 4.82 -11.29
N GLY A 271 14.04 4.56 -10.21
CA GLY A 271 14.06 3.28 -9.50
C GLY A 271 13.08 2.31 -10.12
N THR A 272 13.57 1.12 -10.48
CA THR A 272 12.76 0.05 -11.07
C THR A 272 12.57 -1.07 -10.07
N ARG A 273 11.47 -1.82 -10.19
CA ARG A 273 11.08 -2.88 -9.24
C ARG A 273 11.41 -4.27 -9.72
N SER A 274 11.17 -4.54 -10.98
CA SER A 274 11.31 -5.88 -11.57
C SER A 274 11.58 -5.82 -13.07
N VAL A 275 12.13 -6.92 -13.57
CA VAL A 275 12.21 -7.19 -14.99
C VAL A 275 10.93 -7.94 -15.39
N PRO A 276 10.06 -7.38 -16.25
CA PRO A 276 8.79 -8.00 -16.61
C PRO A 276 8.97 -9.40 -17.18
N GLY A 277 8.17 -10.37 -16.73
CA GLY A 277 8.19 -11.75 -17.17
C GLY A 277 9.36 -12.59 -16.65
N ILE A 278 10.24 -12.05 -15.78
CA ILE A 278 11.43 -12.79 -15.29
C ILE A 278 11.61 -12.56 -13.79
N PHE A 279 11.11 -13.47 -12.98
CA PHE A 279 11.30 -13.43 -11.53
C PHE A 279 12.75 -13.69 -11.12
N GLY A 280 13.24 -12.98 -10.11
CA GLY A 280 14.52 -13.23 -9.45
C GLY A 280 15.74 -12.57 -10.13
N ILE A 281 15.55 -11.78 -11.17
CA ILE A 281 16.60 -10.93 -11.77
C ILE A 281 16.52 -9.53 -11.14
N ASN A 282 17.69 -8.99 -10.77
CA ASN A 282 17.77 -7.62 -10.26
C ASN A 282 17.50 -6.63 -11.41
N PRO A 283 16.56 -5.71 -11.26
CA PRO A 283 16.30 -4.68 -12.25
C PRO A 283 17.43 -3.64 -12.28
N LYS A 284 17.62 -2.98 -13.43
CA LYS A 284 18.57 -1.88 -13.61
C LYS A 284 17.86 -0.55 -13.29
N HIS A 285 18.36 0.20 -12.30
CA HIS A 285 17.97 1.58 -12.08
C HIS A 285 18.66 2.51 -13.07
N LEU A 286 18.14 3.72 -13.26
CA LEU A 286 18.74 4.73 -14.14
C LEU A 286 19.02 6.01 -13.36
N LEU A 287 20.22 6.57 -13.56
CA LEU A 287 20.56 7.93 -13.20
C LEU A 287 20.69 8.73 -14.50
N LEU A 288 19.84 9.74 -14.67
CA LEU A 288 19.69 10.48 -15.91
C LEU A 288 20.07 11.95 -15.70
N GLU A 289 21.11 12.41 -16.37
CA GLU A 289 21.58 13.79 -16.38
C GLU A 289 20.81 14.59 -17.43
N ASN A 290 20.27 15.75 -17.04
CA ASN A 290 19.52 16.66 -17.89
C ASN A 290 20.49 17.69 -18.56
N ASP A 291 20.14 18.20 -19.70
CA ASP A 291 20.84 19.30 -20.37
C ASP A 291 20.18 20.67 -20.15
N GLY A 292 19.25 20.77 -19.19
CA GLY A 292 18.45 21.95 -18.90
C GLY A 292 17.36 22.27 -19.94
N LYS A 293 17.15 21.40 -20.92
CA LYS A 293 16.13 21.55 -21.98
C LYS A 293 15.18 20.36 -22.07
N GLY A 294 15.27 19.43 -21.09
CA GLY A 294 14.48 18.23 -21.04
C GLY A 294 15.02 17.06 -21.86
N SER A 295 16.29 17.12 -22.30
CA SER A 295 16.98 15.99 -22.93
C SER A 295 17.86 15.30 -21.90
N PHE A 296 17.69 13.99 -21.75
CA PHE A 296 18.31 13.19 -20.68
C PHE A 296 19.30 12.18 -21.22
N LYS A 297 20.46 12.10 -20.57
CA LYS A 297 21.52 11.14 -20.83
C LYS A 297 21.64 10.13 -19.68
N ASP A 298 21.68 8.84 -19.98
CA ASP A 298 21.98 7.78 -18.99
C ASP A 298 23.45 7.87 -18.56
N VAL A 299 23.70 8.14 -17.29
CA VAL A 299 25.03 8.23 -16.67
C VAL A 299 25.22 7.20 -15.55
N THR A 300 24.34 6.21 -15.47
CA THR A 300 24.29 5.19 -14.40
C THR A 300 25.64 4.48 -14.20
N ASP A 301 26.31 4.08 -15.27
CA ASP A 301 27.54 3.28 -15.21
C ASP A 301 28.81 4.13 -14.94
N GLY A 302 28.68 5.46 -14.83
CA GLY A 302 29.81 6.40 -14.65
C GLY A 302 29.87 7.07 -13.28
N LYS A 303 28.99 6.73 -12.34
CA LYS A 303 28.87 7.38 -11.02
C LYS A 303 28.98 6.40 -9.86
#